data_84e0cae1ba442b59b126197afcc183c6
#
_entry.id   84e0cae1ba442b59b126197afcc183c6
#
_cell.length_a   1.000
_cell.length_b   1.000
_cell.length_c   1.000
_cell.angle_alpha   90.00
_cell.angle_beta   90.00
_cell.angle_gamma   90.00
#
_symmetry.space_group_name_H-M   'P 1'
#
loop_
_entity.id
_entity.type
_entity.pdbx_description
1 polymer ?
#
loop_
_entity_poly.entity_id
_entity_poly.type
_entity_poly.pdbx_seq_one_letter_code
_entity_poly.pdbx_strand_id
1 'polypeptide(L)'
;MGNIHSIDETASVLPALYAWIFGCGSIQSWHPESDIQNEKEFRMKKNTTFENLSPVRRRAFIGQLFAAAGFAGAGIQQTIGAEKTGDQPYPGFVSPHAREWSTFKPEIRITRLETFLIQPRWLFLKIHTDAGIIGLGEPITEGRAKTCAAAVSEMEPYLIGKDPRHVVHHWQALYRHTFYRGGPVLTSALSGIEQALWDIKGKALGVPVYELLGGPTRDRVRVYAHVGNDPERIKARKAEGFTAFKTGVYSRNELGVVASQADIEMAGETFARIREAGGKDVDIGIDFHGAISPQNAKLLIKVLEPYQPLFIEEPVQCQNVDIMADIARGTHLPIATGERIFTKWGFREILEKGAASILQPDLCHAGGILETRLIAGMAEAYYASIAPHNPLGPISLAAGLQVAASVPNFLCQEQVSLGEGYLKQPFKVEKGYVKVPTAPGLGIELDEAAIQDKIGHDWRNPETYDERDGSVVDW
;
A
#
# COMPACT_ATOMS: atom_id res chain seq x y z
N MET A 1 39.19 -39.41 6.96
CA MET A 1 39.91 -38.73 8.06
C MET A 1 39.88 -37.22 7.76
N GLY A 2 39.28 -36.42 8.60
CA GLY A 2 39.21 -34.96 8.43
C GLY A 2 37.93 -34.40 8.98
N ASN A 3 37.93 -34.02 10.27
CA ASN A 3 36.78 -33.49 11.01
C ASN A 3 36.33 -32.10 10.48
N ILE A 4 35.01 -31.97 10.29
CA ILE A 4 34.34 -30.71 10.09
C ILE A 4 33.94 -30.17 11.46
N HIS A 5 34.48 -29.02 11.88
CA HIS A 5 34.01 -28.26 13.02
C HIS A 5 32.83 -27.37 12.58
N SER A 6 31.67 -27.65 13.13
CA SER A 6 30.52 -26.72 13.09
C SER A 6 30.74 -25.65 14.16
N ILE A 7 30.78 -24.38 13.77
CA ILE A 7 30.80 -23.24 14.66
C ILE A 7 29.33 -22.86 14.92
N ASP A 8 28.93 -22.90 16.17
CA ASP A 8 27.60 -22.53 16.65
C ASP A 8 27.55 -21.01 16.87
N GLU A 9 26.79 -20.30 16.01
CA GLU A 9 26.67 -18.82 16.03
C GLU A 9 25.70 -18.28 17.08
N THR A 10 25.17 -19.09 17.99
CA THR A 10 24.19 -18.65 18.99
C THR A 10 24.80 -17.97 20.24
N ALA A 11 26.10 -17.86 20.32
CA ALA A 11 26.80 -17.34 21.50
C ALA A 11 26.92 -15.82 21.62
N SER A 12 26.52 -15.04 20.59
CA SER A 12 26.83 -13.59 20.54
C SER A 12 25.71 -12.62 21.02
N VAL A 13 24.50 -13.11 21.30
CA VAL A 13 23.34 -12.24 21.62
C VAL A 13 23.06 -12.14 23.13
N LEU A 14 23.51 -13.07 23.94
CA LEU A 14 23.21 -13.14 25.36
C LEU A 14 23.85 -12.07 26.26
N PRO A 15 25.06 -11.54 25.98
CA PRO A 15 25.70 -10.54 26.86
C PRO A 15 25.01 -9.16 26.82
N ALA A 16 24.44 -8.76 25.67
CA ALA A 16 23.80 -7.46 25.52
C ALA A 16 22.46 -7.36 26.28
N LEU A 17 21.72 -8.46 26.37
CA LEU A 17 20.46 -8.51 27.11
C LEU A 17 20.66 -8.46 28.62
N TYR A 18 21.81 -8.96 29.12
CA TYR A 18 22.15 -9.00 30.53
C TYR A 18 22.51 -7.60 31.09
N ALA A 19 23.24 -6.81 30.31
CA ALA A 19 23.59 -5.44 30.66
C ALA A 19 22.39 -4.49 30.75
N TRP A 20 21.38 -4.72 29.91
CA TRP A 20 20.16 -3.91 29.85
C TRP A 20 19.20 -4.18 31.04
N ILE A 21 19.17 -5.40 31.53
CA ILE A 21 18.25 -5.82 32.62
C ILE A 21 18.80 -5.48 34.03
N PHE A 22 20.12 -5.42 34.20
CA PHE A 22 20.74 -5.33 35.55
C PHE A 22 21.56 -4.06 35.82
N GLY A 23 21.64 -3.09 34.92
CA GLY A 23 22.14 -1.74 35.19
C GLY A 23 23.62 -1.63 35.59
N CYS A 24 24.48 -2.57 35.19
CA CYS A 24 25.92 -2.47 35.44
C CYS A 24 26.65 -1.75 34.30
N GLY A 25 27.34 -0.68 34.66
CA GLY A 25 28.11 0.15 33.73
C GLY A 25 29.33 -0.56 33.16
N SER A 26 29.70 -0.09 31.98
CA SER A 26 30.90 -0.34 31.15
C SER A 26 31.66 -1.67 31.35
N ILE A 27 31.53 -2.54 30.34
CA ILE A 27 32.29 -3.80 30.24
C ILE A 27 33.71 -3.46 29.76
N GLN A 28 34.67 -3.55 30.67
CA GLN A 28 36.08 -3.76 30.34
C GLN A 28 36.47 -5.17 30.80
N SER A 29 36.86 -6.02 29.85
CA SER A 29 37.39 -7.37 29.97
C SER A 29 36.43 -8.49 30.41
N TRP A 30 36.04 -9.31 29.42
CA TRP A 30 35.31 -10.57 29.59
C TRP A 30 36.32 -11.74 29.70
N HIS A 31 36.20 -12.59 30.76
CA HIS A 31 36.97 -13.83 30.94
C HIS A 31 36.04 -15.05 30.92
N PRO A 32 36.16 -15.95 29.93
CA PRO A 32 35.15 -17.01 29.67
C PRO A 32 35.00 -18.08 30.76
N GLU A 33 35.99 -18.33 31.59
CA GLU A 33 35.96 -19.46 32.53
C GLU A 33 35.29 -19.17 33.90
N SER A 34 35.23 -17.91 34.33
CA SER A 34 34.60 -17.52 35.60
C SER A 34 33.09 -17.30 35.49
N ASP A 35 32.56 -17.03 34.28
CA ASP A 35 31.16 -16.64 34.11
C ASP A 35 30.24 -17.85 33.92
N ILE A 36 30.76 -18.99 33.45
CA ILE A 36 29.99 -20.26 33.27
C ILE A 36 29.59 -20.85 34.64
N GLN A 37 30.41 -20.66 35.67
CA GLN A 37 30.15 -21.17 37.01
C GLN A 37 29.08 -20.35 37.74
N ASN A 38 29.06 -19.03 37.51
CA ASN A 38 28.04 -18.12 38.01
C ASN A 38 26.69 -18.33 37.37
N GLU A 39 26.65 -18.68 36.06
CA GLU A 39 25.40 -18.96 35.34
C GLU A 39 24.72 -20.25 35.82
N LYS A 40 25.48 -21.29 36.12
CA LYS A 40 24.96 -22.54 36.68
C LYS A 40 24.39 -22.38 38.07
N GLU A 41 25.04 -21.62 38.94
CA GLU A 41 24.54 -21.30 40.28
C GLU A 41 23.29 -20.42 40.26
N PHE A 42 23.21 -19.49 39.33
CA PHE A 42 22.03 -18.62 39.13
C PHE A 42 20.83 -19.40 38.58
N ARG A 43 21.02 -20.35 37.64
CA ARG A 43 19.97 -21.24 37.17
C ARG A 43 19.46 -22.18 38.25
N MET A 44 20.30 -22.73 39.07
CA MET A 44 19.90 -23.58 40.22
C MET A 44 19.10 -22.78 41.28
N LYS A 45 19.48 -21.55 41.57
CA LYS A 45 18.73 -20.69 42.50
C LYS A 45 17.37 -20.23 41.96
N LYS A 46 17.25 -20.02 40.65
CA LYS A 46 15.96 -19.68 40.01
C LYS A 46 14.95 -20.81 40.07
N ASN A 47 15.36 -22.03 39.77
CA ASN A 47 14.45 -23.19 39.73
C ASN A 47 13.96 -23.59 41.14
N THR A 48 14.79 -23.42 42.17
CA THR A 48 14.42 -23.78 43.55
C THR A 48 13.48 -22.79 44.24
N THR A 49 13.43 -21.53 43.79
CA THR A 49 12.65 -20.47 44.48
C THR A 49 11.25 -20.27 43.86
N PHE A 50 11.09 -20.51 42.58
CA PHE A 50 9.82 -20.20 41.87
C PHE A 50 8.83 -21.36 41.84
N GLU A 51 9.30 -22.59 41.76
CA GLU A 51 8.43 -23.78 41.71
C GLU A 51 7.82 -24.18 43.04
N ASN A 52 8.41 -23.76 44.17
CA ASN A 52 7.95 -24.10 45.55
C ASN A 52 7.02 -23.06 46.19
N LEU A 53 6.59 -22.03 45.46
CA LEU A 53 5.66 -21.03 45.99
C LEU A 53 4.20 -21.45 45.71
N SER A 54 3.35 -21.38 46.74
CA SER A 54 1.91 -21.56 46.58
C SER A 54 1.33 -20.52 45.60
N PRO A 55 0.18 -20.79 44.92
CA PRO A 55 -0.42 -19.86 43.97
C PRO A 55 -0.67 -18.45 44.51
N VAL A 56 -0.92 -18.32 45.80
CA VAL A 56 -1.12 -17.03 46.49
C VAL A 56 0.21 -16.26 46.60
N ARG A 57 1.30 -16.97 46.94
CA ARG A 57 2.63 -16.34 47.05
C ARG A 57 3.23 -15.97 45.70
N ARG A 58 2.91 -16.71 44.62
CA ARG A 58 3.29 -16.32 43.27
C ARG A 58 2.61 -15.03 42.81
N ARG A 59 1.33 -14.81 43.15
CA ARG A 59 0.62 -13.55 42.89
C ARG A 59 1.20 -12.37 43.70
N ALA A 60 1.57 -12.58 44.95
CA ALA A 60 2.19 -11.54 45.78
C ALA A 60 3.60 -11.15 45.27
N PHE A 61 4.38 -12.12 44.81
CA PHE A 61 5.72 -11.87 44.21
C PHE A 61 5.64 -11.10 42.91
N ILE A 62 4.68 -11.41 42.02
CA ILE A 62 4.42 -10.66 40.79
C ILE A 62 3.95 -9.23 41.14
N GLY A 63 3.09 -9.06 42.15
CA GLY A 63 2.66 -7.73 42.60
C GLY A 63 3.79 -6.86 43.15
N GLN A 64 4.77 -7.44 43.86
CA GLN A 64 5.93 -6.72 44.32
C GLN A 64 6.91 -6.32 43.21
N LEU A 65 7.04 -7.12 42.14
CA LEU A 65 7.80 -6.78 40.95
C LEU A 65 7.21 -5.57 40.20
N PHE A 66 5.89 -5.47 40.14
CA PHE A 66 5.21 -4.31 39.56
C PHE A 66 5.27 -3.05 40.44
N ALA A 67 5.25 -3.19 41.75
CA ALA A 67 5.44 -2.06 42.68
C ALA A 67 6.86 -1.47 42.62
N ALA A 68 7.87 -2.31 42.44
CA ALA A 68 9.27 -1.86 42.28
C ALA A 68 9.52 -1.13 40.95
N ALA A 69 8.64 -1.30 39.96
CA ALA A 69 8.67 -0.63 38.65
C ALA A 69 7.94 0.73 38.65
N GLY A 70 7.47 1.23 39.78
CA GLY A 70 6.88 2.59 39.91
C GLY A 70 5.44 2.75 39.40
N PHE A 71 4.68 1.65 39.23
CA PHE A 71 3.25 1.72 38.91
C PHE A 71 2.42 1.65 40.21
N ALA A 72 2.14 2.81 40.82
CA ALA A 72 1.13 2.93 41.86
C ALA A 72 -0.26 2.88 41.21
N GLY A 73 -0.98 1.74 41.32
CA GLY A 73 -2.34 1.59 40.86
C GLY A 73 -3.30 2.34 41.78
N ALA A 74 -3.90 3.43 41.32
CA ALA A 74 -5.13 3.97 41.89
C ALA A 74 -6.29 3.04 41.49
N GLY A 75 -6.99 2.52 42.51
CA GLY A 75 -8.17 1.66 42.31
C GLY A 75 -9.29 2.38 41.57
N ILE A 76 -9.70 1.84 40.44
CA ILE A 76 -10.90 2.29 39.72
C ILE A 76 -12.01 1.27 39.99
N GLN A 77 -12.95 1.64 40.85
CA GLN A 77 -14.28 1.08 40.85
C GLN A 77 -15.10 1.82 39.79
N GLN A 78 -15.28 1.21 38.61
CA GLN A 78 -16.20 1.75 37.62
C GLN A 78 -17.59 1.15 37.81
N THR A 79 -18.52 1.96 38.31
CA THR A 79 -19.93 1.80 38.10
C THR A 79 -20.28 2.23 36.67
N ILE A 80 -20.91 1.32 35.91
CA ILE A 80 -21.39 1.61 34.56
C ILE A 80 -22.66 2.47 34.72
N GLY A 81 -22.50 3.78 34.64
CA GLY A 81 -23.57 4.75 34.46
C GLY A 81 -23.29 5.50 33.16
N ALA A 82 -24.19 5.35 32.19
CA ALA A 82 -24.13 6.10 30.94
C ALA A 82 -24.53 7.56 31.21
N GLU A 83 -23.55 8.40 31.51
CA GLU A 83 -23.71 9.85 31.38
C GLU A 83 -23.10 10.30 30.06
N LYS A 84 -23.94 10.98 29.26
CA LYS A 84 -23.48 11.75 28.10
C LYS A 84 -22.54 12.83 28.59
N THR A 85 -21.24 12.58 28.52
CA THR A 85 -20.24 13.64 28.67
C THR A 85 -20.14 14.35 27.32
N GLY A 86 -20.50 15.64 27.36
CA GLY A 86 -20.38 16.54 26.23
C GLY A 86 -18.97 16.55 25.63
N ASP A 87 -18.93 16.85 24.35
CA ASP A 87 -17.75 17.02 23.50
C ASP A 87 -16.65 17.82 24.19
N GLN A 88 -15.74 17.12 24.85
CA GLN A 88 -14.40 17.65 25.11
C GLN A 88 -13.51 17.01 24.05
N PRO A 89 -12.98 17.79 23.10
CA PRO A 89 -11.97 17.27 22.20
C PRO A 89 -10.82 16.76 23.07
N TYR A 90 -10.32 15.56 22.80
CA TYR A 90 -9.07 15.07 23.36
C TYR A 90 -8.08 16.24 23.33
N PRO A 91 -7.44 16.62 24.46
CA PRO A 91 -6.45 17.69 24.43
C PRO A 91 -5.34 17.24 23.48
N GLY A 92 -5.44 17.65 22.23
CA GLY A 92 -4.44 17.35 21.22
C GLY A 92 -3.12 17.86 21.77
N PHE A 93 -2.16 16.97 21.95
CA PHE A 93 -0.80 17.35 22.27
C PHE A 93 -0.25 18.18 21.11
N VAL A 94 -0.58 19.47 21.10
CA VAL A 94 0.01 20.42 20.14
C VAL A 94 1.43 20.61 20.62
N SER A 95 2.41 20.02 19.93
CA SER A 95 3.81 20.36 20.15
C SER A 95 3.92 21.87 20.19
N PRO A 96 4.46 22.47 21.28
CA PRO A 96 4.65 23.92 21.36
C PRO A 96 5.47 24.47 20.18
N HIS A 97 6.29 23.62 19.57
CA HIS A 97 7.15 23.95 18.43
C HIS A 97 6.43 23.92 17.06
N ALA A 98 5.26 23.30 16.94
CA ALA A 98 4.56 23.21 15.67
C ALA A 98 4.10 24.56 15.10
N ARG A 99 3.95 25.57 15.95
CA ARG A 99 3.56 26.94 15.52
C ARG A 99 4.74 27.74 14.96
N GLU A 100 5.96 27.44 15.31
CA GLU A 100 7.15 28.20 14.90
C GLU A 100 7.69 27.81 13.52
N TRP A 101 7.29 26.64 12.99
CA TRP A 101 7.82 26.13 11.73
C TRP A 101 7.02 26.55 10.49
N SER A 102 5.77 26.99 10.65
CA SER A 102 4.96 27.37 9.51
C SER A 102 5.28 28.78 9.04
N THR A 103 5.93 28.86 7.88
CA THR A 103 6.15 30.12 7.15
C THR A 103 5.02 30.45 6.18
N PHE A 104 4.04 29.54 6.04
CA PHE A 104 2.92 29.73 5.11
C PHE A 104 1.95 30.83 5.58
N LYS A 105 1.68 31.79 4.71
CA LYS A 105 0.67 32.84 4.91
C LYS A 105 -0.24 32.90 3.68
N PRO A 106 -1.55 33.16 3.86
CA PRO A 106 -2.29 33.16 5.13
C PRO A 106 -2.33 31.79 5.80
N GLU A 107 -2.68 31.72 7.08
CA GLU A 107 -2.94 30.46 7.77
C GLU A 107 -4.17 29.78 7.16
N ILE A 108 -4.13 28.47 7.00
CA ILE A 108 -5.22 27.62 6.51
C ILE A 108 -5.39 26.46 7.50
N ARG A 109 -6.64 26.15 7.86
CA ARG A 109 -6.94 25.08 8.83
C ARG A 109 -7.97 24.11 8.27
N ILE A 110 -7.75 22.83 8.53
CA ILE A 110 -8.73 21.78 8.23
C ILE A 110 -9.93 21.95 9.17
N THR A 111 -11.13 21.94 8.60
CA THR A 111 -12.39 22.10 9.35
C THR A 111 -13.25 20.84 9.39
N ARG A 112 -13.19 19.98 8.37
CA ARG A 112 -14.03 18.79 8.25
C ARG A 112 -13.46 17.82 7.23
N LEU A 113 -13.61 16.52 7.48
CA LEU A 113 -13.43 15.44 6.51
C LEU A 113 -14.81 14.87 6.14
N GLU A 114 -14.99 14.46 4.89
CA GLU A 114 -16.25 13.94 4.40
C GLU A 114 -15.97 12.83 3.37
N THR A 115 -16.48 11.62 3.66
CA THR A 115 -16.30 10.45 2.80
C THR A 115 -17.60 10.06 2.11
N PHE A 116 -17.51 9.59 0.87
CA PHE A 116 -18.63 9.18 0.05
C PHE A 116 -18.38 7.79 -0.54
N LEU A 117 -19.24 6.81 -0.20
CA LEU A 117 -19.32 5.57 -0.97
C LEU A 117 -19.95 5.90 -2.32
N ILE A 118 -19.29 5.57 -3.41
CA ILE A 118 -19.71 5.97 -4.75
C ILE A 118 -19.57 4.82 -5.76
N GLN A 119 -20.52 4.74 -6.69
CA GLN A 119 -20.45 3.75 -7.79
C GLN A 119 -19.15 3.91 -8.59
N PRO A 120 -18.60 2.80 -9.16
CA PRO A 120 -19.11 1.43 -9.06
C PRO A 120 -18.73 0.74 -7.76
N ARG A 121 -17.63 1.15 -7.08
CA ARG A 121 -17.09 0.49 -5.88
C ARG A 121 -16.07 1.36 -5.13
N TRP A 122 -16.08 2.68 -5.33
CA TRP A 122 -15.06 3.60 -4.83
C TRP A 122 -15.47 4.29 -3.52
N LEU A 123 -14.49 4.93 -2.89
CA LEU A 123 -14.68 5.81 -1.74
C LEU A 123 -13.96 7.13 -2.01
N PHE A 124 -14.70 8.21 -2.16
CA PHE A 124 -14.14 9.56 -2.29
C PHE A 124 -14.05 10.27 -0.95
N LEU A 125 -13.06 11.11 -0.80
CA LEU A 125 -12.82 11.97 0.35
C LEU A 125 -12.75 13.44 -0.07
N LYS A 126 -13.42 14.30 0.68
CA LYS A 126 -13.23 15.75 0.68
C LYS A 126 -12.65 16.20 2.03
N ILE A 127 -11.55 16.95 2.00
CA ILE A 127 -11.03 17.66 3.16
C ILE A 127 -11.33 19.13 2.97
N HIS A 128 -12.13 19.70 3.87
CA HIS A 128 -12.54 21.11 3.86
C HIS A 128 -11.60 21.96 4.72
N THR A 129 -11.41 23.22 4.30
CA THR A 129 -10.61 24.21 5.04
C THR A 129 -11.40 25.49 5.31
N ASP A 130 -10.96 26.28 6.30
CA ASP A 130 -11.49 27.59 6.63
C ASP A 130 -11.23 28.64 5.54
N ALA A 131 -10.29 28.37 4.61
CA ALA A 131 -10.01 29.18 3.43
C ALA A 131 -10.92 28.86 2.23
N GLY A 132 -11.90 27.97 2.38
CA GLY A 132 -12.79 27.51 1.30
C GLY A 132 -12.11 26.59 0.27
N ILE A 133 -10.86 26.20 0.49
CA ILE A 133 -10.15 25.23 -0.36
C ILE A 133 -10.59 23.83 0.04
N ILE A 134 -10.98 23.01 -0.94
CA ILE A 134 -11.35 21.61 -0.75
C ILE A 134 -10.31 20.73 -1.44
N GLY A 135 -9.76 19.78 -0.69
CA GLY A 135 -8.87 18.72 -1.21
C GLY A 135 -9.63 17.45 -1.50
N LEU A 136 -9.25 16.78 -2.57
CA LEU A 136 -9.82 15.52 -3.03
C LEU A 136 -8.86 14.35 -2.78
N GLY A 137 -9.38 13.23 -2.29
CA GLY A 137 -8.65 11.98 -2.11
C GLY A 137 -9.53 10.76 -2.32
N GLU A 138 -8.92 9.60 -2.43
CA GLU A 138 -9.60 8.33 -2.66
C GLU A 138 -9.07 7.25 -1.69
N PRO A 139 -9.52 7.23 -0.41
CA PRO A 139 -9.03 6.34 0.64
C PRO A 139 -9.68 4.96 0.55
N ILE A 140 -9.50 4.25 -0.55
CA ILE A 140 -10.18 2.99 -0.85
C ILE A 140 -9.26 1.77 -0.72
N THR A 141 -9.76 0.70 -0.15
CA THR A 141 -9.33 -0.68 -0.41
C THR A 141 -10.53 -1.42 -0.97
N GLU A 142 -10.36 -2.09 -2.08
CA GLU A 142 -11.43 -2.78 -2.78
C GLU A 142 -12.12 -3.79 -1.89
N GLY A 143 -13.47 -3.77 -1.89
CA GLY A 143 -14.30 -4.57 -1.00
C GLY A 143 -14.28 -4.17 0.49
N ARG A 144 -13.53 -3.11 0.87
CA ARG A 144 -13.40 -2.63 2.25
C ARG A 144 -13.63 -1.11 2.39
N ALA A 145 -14.38 -0.50 1.48
CA ALA A 145 -14.64 0.94 1.45
C ALA A 145 -15.18 1.48 2.80
N LYS A 146 -16.16 0.80 3.41
CA LYS A 146 -16.70 1.18 4.73
C LYS A 146 -15.65 1.12 5.84
N THR A 147 -14.76 0.15 5.81
CA THR A 147 -13.69 0.01 6.81
C THR A 147 -12.68 1.15 6.64
N CYS A 148 -12.34 1.51 5.40
CA CYS A 148 -11.49 2.67 5.13
C CYS A 148 -12.15 3.98 5.53
N ALA A 149 -13.47 4.16 5.30
CA ALA A 149 -14.21 5.33 5.76
C ALA A 149 -14.20 5.46 7.29
N ALA A 150 -14.35 4.35 8.02
CA ALA A 150 -14.21 4.34 9.48
C ALA A 150 -12.80 4.73 9.92
N ALA A 151 -11.76 4.20 9.27
CA ALA A 151 -10.37 4.57 9.57
C ALA A 151 -10.09 6.06 9.30
N VAL A 152 -10.64 6.65 8.22
CA VAL A 152 -10.56 8.10 7.97
C VAL A 152 -11.22 8.89 9.10
N SER A 153 -12.40 8.45 9.57
CA SER A 153 -13.10 9.08 10.67
C SER A 153 -12.33 9.02 11.99
N GLU A 154 -11.60 7.92 12.26
CA GLU A 154 -10.71 7.82 13.44
C GLU A 154 -9.48 8.74 13.33
N MET A 155 -9.02 9.04 12.12
CA MET A 155 -7.88 9.95 11.86
C MET A 155 -8.29 11.43 11.88
N GLU A 156 -9.55 11.76 11.65
CA GLU A 156 -10.06 13.13 11.56
C GLU A 156 -9.75 14.00 12.80
N PRO A 157 -9.96 13.55 14.07
CA PRO A 157 -9.73 14.37 15.25
C PRO A 157 -8.27 14.88 15.35
N TYR A 158 -7.31 14.13 14.82
CA TYR A 158 -5.92 14.59 14.74
C TYR A 158 -5.77 15.74 13.74
N LEU A 159 -6.48 15.73 12.63
CA LEU A 159 -6.31 16.68 11.52
C LEU A 159 -7.02 18.01 11.74
N ILE A 160 -8.18 18.00 12.40
CA ILE A 160 -8.99 19.20 12.61
C ILE A 160 -8.18 20.31 13.28
N GLY A 161 -8.28 21.53 12.75
CA GLY A 161 -7.58 22.73 13.21
C GLY A 161 -6.11 22.81 12.80
N LYS A 162 -5.56 21.81 12.08
CA LYS A 162 -4.17 21.83 11.61
C LYS A 162 -4.02 22.41 10.20
N ASP A 163 -2.83 22.88 9.89
CA ASP A 163 -2.49 23.37 8.55
C ASP A 163 -2.28 22.19 7.59
N PRO A 164 -3.13 22.02 6.54
CA PRO A 164 -3.06 20.89 5.63
C PRO A 164 -1.78 20.83 4.79
N ARG A 165 -1.04 21.94 4.69
CA ARG A 165 0.15 22.04 3.82
C ARG A 165 1.38 21.32 4.40
N HIS A 166 1.34 20.89 5.66
CA HIS A 166 2.38 20.09 6.30
C HIS A 166 2.23 18.58 6.01
N VAL A 167 2.08 18.22 4.74
CA VAL A 167 1.73 16.86 4.28
C VAL A 167 2.60 15.77 4.91
N VAL A 168 3.93 15.92 4.84
CA VAL A 168 4.87 14.93 5.40
C VAL A 168 4.70 14.77 6.91
N HIS A 169 4.48 15.88 7.63
CA HIS A 169 4.27 15.83 9.08
C HIS A 169 2.99 15.04 9.41
N HIS A 170 1.90 15.32 8.72
CA HIS A 170 0.63 14.61 8.94
C HIS A 170 0.73 13.13 8.57
N TRP A 171 1.38 12.81 7.46
CA TRP A 171 1.63 11.42 7.08
C TRP A 171 2.39 10.68 8.18
N GLN A 172 3.49 11.26 8.67
CA GLN A 172 4.31 10.65 9.72
C GLN A 172 3.54 10.51 11.04
N ALA A 173 2.74 11.50 11.42
CA ALA A 173 1.93 11.47 12.62
C ALA A 173 0.86 10.36 12.55
N LEU A 174 0.07 10.32 11.48
CA LEU A 174 -0.97 9.32 11.28
C LEU A 174 -0.41 7.90 11.18
N TYR A 175 0.76 7.73 10.60
CA TYR A 175 1.41 6.43 10.48
C TYR A 175 2.07 5.96 11.80
N ARG A 176 2.72 6.88 12.56
CA ARG A 176 3.55 6.53 13.72
C ARG A 176 2.82 6.57 15.06
N HIS A 177 1.80 7.42 15.21
CA HIS A 177 1.08 7.54 16.49
C HIS A 177 0.24 6.31 16.81
N THR A 178 -0.17 5.55 15.81
CA THR A 178 -0.73 4.22 16.01
C THR A 178 0.41 3.24 16.28
N PHE A 179 0.40 2.56 17.41
CA PHE A 179 1.44 1.57 17.73
C PHE A 179 1.48 0.45 16.67
N TYR A 180 0.31 0.00 16.22
CA TYR A 180 0.14 -0.96 15.12
C TYR A 180 0.04 -0.21 13.79
N ARG A 181 1.05 -0.38 12.92
CA ARG A 181 1.22 0.40 11.69
C ARG A 181 0.89 -0.43 10.46
N GLY A 182 0.44 0.27 9.42
CA GLY A 182 0.33 -0.30 8.08
C GLY A 182 -0.86 -1.24 7.89
N GLY A 183 -0.73 -2.13 6.93
CA GLY A 183 -1.80 -2.97 6.44
C GLY A 183 -2.70 -2.25 5.45
N PRO A 184 -3.53 -3.01 4.69
CA PRO A 184 -4.27 -2.45 3.56
C PRO A 184 -5.21 -1.32 3.95
N VAL A 185 -6.02 -1.48 5.00
CA VAL A 185 -7.04 -0.51 5.38
C VAL A 185 -6.44 0.79 5.90
N LEU A 186 -5.52 0.71 6.88
CA LEU A 186 -4.95 1.91 7.49
C LEU A 186 -4.06 2.68 6.51
N THR A 187 -3.31 1.97 5.67
CA THR A 187 -2.47 2.62 4.67
C THR A 187 -3.31 3.25 3.56
N SER A 188 -4.44 2.63 3.17
CA SER A 188 -5.34 3.22 2.19
C SER A 188 -6.07 4.46 2.73
N ALA A 189 -6.53 4.43 3.97
CA ALA A 189 -7.10 5.62 4.61
C ALA A 189 -6.09 6.78 4.64
N LEU A 190 -4.85 6.48 5.04
CA LEU A 190 -3.75 7.44 5.04
C LEU A 190 -3.43 7.96 3.64
N SER A 191 -3.43 7.09 2.62
CA SER A 191 -3.14 7.46 1.23
C SER A 191 -4.14 8.47 0.69
N GLY A 192 -5.44 8.24 0.87
CA GLY A 192 -6.47 9.17 0.43
C GLY A 192 -6.44 10.52 1.18
N ILE A 193 -6.13 10.51 2.48
CA ILE A 193 -5.91 11.75 3.24
C ILE A 193 -4.71 12.51 2.65
N GLU A 194 -3.62 11.83 2.39
CA GLU A 194 -2.38 12.42 1.85
C GLU A 194 -2.61 13.03 0.46
N GLN A 195 -3.34 12.35 -0.43
CA GLN A 195 -3.74 12.89 -1.73
C GLN A 195 -4.50 14.20 -1.57
N ALA A 196 -5.50 14.25 -0.66
CA ALA A 196 -6.28 15.44 -0.41
C ALA A 196 -5.44 16.59 0.17
N LEU A 197 -4.47 16.29 1.03
CA LEU A 197 -3.55 17.30 1.57
C LEU A 197 -2.63 17.89 0.49
N TRP A 198 -2.14 17.06 -0.46
CA TRP A 198 -1.39 17.56 -1.61
C TRP A 198 -2.25 18.42 -2.53
N ASP A 199 -3.49 18.02 -2.76
CA ASP A 199 -4.45 18.79 -3.56
C ASP A 199 -4.69 20.17 -2.95
N ILE A 200 -4.94 20.25 -1.62
CA ILE A 200 -5.06 21.55 -0.91
C ILE A 200 -3.76 22.35 -1.05
N LYS A 201 -2.60 21.72 -0.84
CA LYS A 201 -1.32 22.43 -0.89
C LYS A 201 -1.07 23.03 -2.28
N GLY A 202 -1.31 22.26 -3.35
CA GLY A 202 -1.18 22.73 -4.72
C GLY A 202 -2.15 23.88 -5.02
N LYS A 203 -3.43 23.75 -4.63
CA LYS A 203 -4.44 24.81 -4.79
C LYS A 203 -4.09 26.07 -4.01
N ALA A 204 -3.63 25.93 -2.77
CA ALA A 204 -3.23 27.07 -1.93
C ALA A 204 -2.00 27.82 -2.47
N LEU A 205 -1.13 27.14 -3.20
CA LEU A 205 0.07 27.74 -3.81
C LEU A 205 -0.14 28.12 -5.29
N GLY A 206 -1.29 27.76 -5.88
CA GLY A 206 -1.61 28.07 -7.28
C GLY A 206 -0.83 27.23 -8.29
N VAL A 207 -0.33 26.04 -7.91
CA VAL A 207 0.47 25.16 -8.78
C VAL A 207 -0.04 23.72 -8.77
N PRO A 208 0.15 22.96 -9.85
CA PRO A 208 -0.13 21.52 -9.83
C PRO A 208 0.85 20.78 -8.90
N VAL A 209 0.43 19.59 -8.43
CA VAL A 209 1.21 18.82 -7.45
C VAL A 209 2.60 18.44 -7.98
N TYR A 210 2.72 18.08 -9.26
CA TYR A 210 4.03 17.69 -9.83
C TYR A 210 5.09 18.81 -9.72
N GLU A 211 4.71 20.08 -9.72
CA GLU A 211 5.66 21.19 -9.49
C GLU A 211 6.26 21.12 -8.07
N LEU A 212 5.44 20.72 -7.09
CA LEU A 212 5.89 20.55 -5.71
C LEU A 212 6.72 19.27 -5.49
N LEU A 213 6.68 18.34 -6.46
CA LEU A 213 7.47 17.10 -6.46
C LEU A 213 8.81 17.24 -7.21
N GLY A 214 9.13 18.43 -7.72
CA GLY A 214 10.38 18.72 -8.42
C GLY A 214 10.23 19.14 -9.88
N GLY A 215 9.00 19.26 -10.37
CA GLY A 215 8.68 19.64 -11.74
C GLY A 215 8.49 18.45 -12.70
N PRO A 216 8.00 18.72 -13.90
CA PRO A 216 7.64 17.66 -14.84
C PRO A 216 8.84 17.17 -15.65
N THR A 217 8.91 15.86 -15.86
CA THR A 217 9.80 15.20 -16.83
C THR A 217 9.10 14.95 -18.17
N ARG A 218 7.76 15.08 -18.22
CA ARG A 218 6.91 14.86 -19.40
C ARG A 218 5.61 15.66 -19.31
N ASP A 219 5.03 15.97 -20.47
CA ASP A 219 3.77 16.71 -20.60
C ASP A 219 2.52 15.82 -20.75
N ARG A 220 2.73 14.53 -20.95
CA ARG A 220 1.69 13.50 -21.15
C ARG A 220 2.15 12.16 -20.61
N VAL A 221 1.20 11.34 -20.24
CA VAL A 221 1.40 10.05 -19.60
C VAL A 221 0.78 8.96 -20.46
N ARG A 222 1.56 7.93 -20.82
CA ARG A 222 1.04 6.76 -21.49
C ARG A 222 0.11 6.00 -20.56
N VAL A 223 -1.06 5.60 -21.07
CA VAL A 223 -2.06 4.83 -20.32
C VAL A 223 -2.36 3.52 -21.01
N TYR A 224 -2.79 2.51 -20.25
CA TYR A 224 -3.31 1.28 -20.80
C TYR A 224 -4.78 1.04 -20.42
N ALA A 225 -5.48 0.25 -21.23
CA ALA A 225 -6.86 -0.12 -21.00
C ALA A 225 -7.00 -1.61 -20.71
N HIS A 226 -7.96 -1.96 -19.85
CA HIS A 226 -8.35 -3.34 -19.63
C HIS A 226 -9.18 -3.87 -20.81
N VAL A 227 -8.81 -5.04 -21.33
CA VAL A 227 -9.52 -5.67 -22.46
C VAL A 227 -10.13 -7.03 -22.10
N GLY A 228 -9.83 -7.59 -20.92
CA GLY A 228 -10.27 -8.94 -20.57
C GLY A 228 -9.77 -9.97 -21.57
N ASN A 229 -10.53 -11.04 -21.79
CA ASN A 229 -10.19 -12.12 -22.71
C ASN A 229 -10.86 -11.99 -24.10
N ASP A 230 -11.35 -10.79 -24.44
CA ASP A 230 -12.14 -10.55 -25.65
C ASP A 230 -11.29 -9.86 -26.73
N PRO A 231 -10.98 -10.55 -27.86
CA PRO A 231 -10.28 -9.98 -29.01
C PRO A 231 -10.97 -8.76 -29.64
N GLU A 232 -12.30 -8.70 -29.61
CA GLU A 232 -13.02 -7.55 -30.17
C GLU A 232 -12.87 -6.31 -29.31
N ARG A 233 -12.75 -6.49 -27.99
CA ARG A 233 -12.55 -5.38 -27.07
C ARG A 233 -11.18 -4.71 -27.25
N ILE A 234 -10.11 -5.47 -27.55
CA ILE A 234 -8.82 -4.85 -27.86
C ILE A 234 -8.89 -4.04 -29.16
N LYS A 235 -9.62 -4.52 -30.19
CA LYS A 235 -9.82 -3.75 -31.43
C LYS A 235 -10.59 -2.45 -31.17
N ALA A 236 -11.65 -2.51 -30.37
CA ALA A 236 -12.45 -1.35 -30.01
C ALA A 236 -11.60 -0.31 -29.26
N ARG A 237 -10.85 -0.72 -28.21
CA ARG A 237 -9.98 0.17 -27.44
C ARG A 237 -8.83 0.73 -28.29
N LYS A 238 -8.29 -0.03 -29.23
CA LYS A 238 -7.30 0.47 -30.18
C LYS A 238 -7.91 1.56 -31.09
N ALA A 239 -9.15 1.41 -31.53
CA ALA A 239 -9.86 2.44 -32.30
C ALA A 239 -10.12 3.73 -31.50
N GLU A 240 -10.26 3.63 -30.16
CA GLU A 240 -10.32 4.77 -29.23
C GLU A 240 -8.96 5.47 -29.04
N GLY A 241 -7.87 4.93 -29.60
CA GLY A 241 -6.54 5.52 -29.58
C GLY A 241 -5.59 4.94 -28.53
N PHE A 242 -5.95 3.87 -27.81
CA PHE A 242 -5.03 3.18 -26.91
C PHE A 242 -3.94 2.41 -27.64
N THR A 243 -2.74 2.37 -27.05
CA THR A 243 -1.56 1.68 -27.58
C THR A 243 -0.98 0.66 -26.60
N ALA A 244 -1.55 0.55 -25.42
CA ALA A 244 -1.20 -0.43 -24.41
C ALA A 244 -2.47 -0.97 -23.74
N PHE A 245 -2.40 -2.25 -23.34
CA PHE A 245 -3.53 -3.00 -22.81
C PHE A 245 -3.09 -3.90 -21.66
N LYS A 246 -4.04 -4.25 -20.78
CA LYS A 246 -3.89 -5.32 -19.78
C LYS A 246 -5.01 -6.34 -19.95
N THR A 247 -4.66 -7.62 -19.88
CA THR A 247 -5.59 -8.74 -20.00
C THR A 247 -5.33 -9.76 -18.92
N GLY A 248 -6.33 -10.53 -18.53
CA GLY A 248 -6.19 -11.82 -17.89
C GLY A 248 -6.39 -12.92 -18.91
N VAL A 249 -5.66 -13.99 -18.84
CA VAL A 249 -5.71 -15.09 -19.82
C VAL A 249 -6.59 -16.26 -19.39
N TYR A 250 -7.23 -16.16 -18.26
CA TYR A 250 -8.13 -17.16 -17.69
C TYR A 250 -9.25 -16.49 -16.91
N SER A 251 -10.40 -17.15 -16.78
CA SER A 251 -11.37 -16.77 -15.78
C SER A 251 -10.92 -17.33 -14.40
N ARG A 252 -11.26 -16.62 -13.34
CA ARG A 252 -10.91 -17.01 -11.96
C ARG A 252 -11.41 -18.39 -11.55
N ASN A 253 -12.46 -18.88 -12.24
CA ASN A 253 -13.07 -20.16 -11.96
C ASN A 253 -12.43 -21.33 -12.76
N GLU A 254 -11.61 -21.02 -13.78
CA GLU A 254 -11.05 -22.03 -14.70
C GLU A 254 -9.65 -22.48 -14.29
N LEU A 255 -8.85 -21.58 -13.69
CA LEU A 255 -7.53 -21.95 -13.16
C LEU A 255 -7.57 -21.86 -11.64
N GLY A 256 -7.84 -22.96 -10.97
CA GLY A 256 -7.61 -23.08 -9.53
C GLY A 256 -6.12 -23.01 -9.19
N VAL A 257 -5.79 -23.15 -7.92
CA VAL A 257 -4.40 -23.17 -7.42
C VAL A 257 -3.54 -24.17 -8.21
N VAL A 258 -4.15 -25.24 -8.71
CA VAL A 258 -3.53 -26.27 -9.56
C VAL A 258 -4.28 -26.34 -10.89
N ALA A 259 -3.69 -25.78 -11.93
CA ALA A 259 -4.20 -25.90 -13.30
C ALA A 259 -3.77 -27.22 -13.95
N SER A 260 -4.63 -27.79 -14.79
CA SER A 260 -4.28 -28.90 -15.67
C SER A 260 -3.41 -28.42 -16.84
N GLN A 261 -2.79 -29.35 -17.55
CA GLN A 261 -2.08 -29.02 -18.79
C GLN A 261 -3.01 -28.37 -19.83
N ALA A 262 -4.25 -28.85 -19.94
CA ALA A 262 -5.24 -28.29 -20.85
C ALA A 262 -5.58 -26.83 -20.51
N ASP A 263 -5.69 -26.49 -19.22
CA ASP A 263 -5.94 -25.12 -18.77
C ASP A 263 -4.77 -24.17 -19.16
N ILE A 264 -3.53 -24.64 -19.01
CA ILE A 264 -2.33 -23.90 -19.41
C ILE A 264 -2.29 -23.66 -20.93
N GLU A 265 -2.60 -24.67 -21.72
CA GLU A 265 -2.66 -24.59 -23.18
C GLU A 265 -3.75 -23.61 -23.61
N MET A 266 -4.96 -23.71 -23.05
CA MET A 266 -6.10 -22.81 -23.31
C MET A 266 -5.77 -21.35 -22.98
N ALA A 267 -5.08 -21.10 -21.87
CA ALA A 267 -4.63 -19.75 -21.50
C ALA A 267 -3.65 -19.17 -22.55
N GLY A 268 -2.71 -20.00 -23.02
CA GLY A 268 -1.79 -19.63 -24.10
C GLY A 268 -2.50 -19.30 -25.40
N GLU A 269 -3.46 -20.13 -25.84
CA GLU A 269 -4.28 -19.89 -27.03
C GLU A 269 -5.14 -18.63 -26.91
N THR A 270 -5.68 -18.38 -25.72
CA THR A 270 -6.46 -17.17 -25.45
C THR A 270 -5.59 -15.92 -25.63
N PHE A 271 -4.40 -15.92 -25.07
CA PHE A 271 -3.49 -14.80 -25.25
C PHE A 271 -3.01 -14.65 -26.69
N ALA A 272 -2.79 -15.76 -27.41
CA ALA A 272 -2.45 -15.73 -28.84
C ALA A 272 -3.51 -14.98 -29.66
N ARG A 273 -4.81 -15.27 -29.41
CA ARG A 273 -5.92 -14.56 -30.07
C ARG A 273 -5.96 -13.07 -29.73
N ILE A 274 -5.71 -12.71 -28.46
CA ILE A 274 -5.63 -11.30 -28.02
C ILE A 274 -4.46 -10.60 -28.73
N ARG A 275 -3.27 -11.23 -28.77
CA ARG A 275 -2.09 -10.69 -29.44
C ARG A 275 -2.32 -10.53 -30.96
N GLU A 276 -2.95 -11.49 -31.61
CA GLU A 276 -3.29 -11.40 -33.02
C GLU A 276 -4.24 -10.23 -33.31
N ALA A 277 -5.30 -10.08 -32.49
CA ALA A 277 -6.27 -9.00 -32.64
C ALA A 277 -5.66 -7.61 -32.37
N GLY A 278 -4.74 -7.49 -31.40
CA GLY A 278 -4.01 -6.27 -31.10
C GLY A 278 -2.97 -5.90 -32.15
N GLY A 279 -2.32 -6.91 -32.75
CA GLY A 279 -1.21 -6.73 -33.67
C GLY A 279 0.13 -6.50 -32.94
N LYS A 280 1.18 -6.16 -33.70
CA LYS A 280 2.55 -5.97 -33.19
C LYS A 280 2.86 -4.55 -32.73
N ASP A 281 1.99 -3.62 -33.05
CA ASP A 281 2.14 -2.17 -32.79
C ASP A 281 1.57 -1.73 -31.44
N VAL A 282 1.12 -2.68 -30.62
CA VAL A 282 0.62 -2.43 -29.26
C VAL A 282 1.32 -3.29 -28.23
N ASP A 283 1.37 -2.80 -27.00
CA ASP A 283 1.86 -3.54 -25.83
C ASP A 283 0.70 -4.17 -25.07
N ILE A 284 0.89 -5.40 -24.57
CA ILE A 284 -0.14 -6.13 -23.82
C ILE A 284 0.48 -6.73 -22.58
N GLY A 285 0.14 -6.21 -21.40
CA GLY A 285 0.45 -6.80 -20.10
C GLY A 285 -0.54 -7.91 -19.75
N ILE A 286 -0.11 -8.84 -18.90
CA ILE A 286 -0.92 -9.96 -18.41
C ILE A 286 -0.92 -9.95 -16.92
N ASP A 287 -2.10 -10.10 -16.31
CA ASP A 287 -2.29 -10.14 -14.89
C ASP A 287 -2.74 -11.53 -14.41
N PHE A 288 -1.99 -12.11 -13.47
CA PHE A 288 -2.30 -13.40 -12.87
C PHE A 288 -2.98 -13.27 -11.50
N HIS A 289 -3.04 -12.05 -10.93
CA HIS A 289 -3.56 -11.77 -9.58
C HIS A 289 -2.97 -12.65 -8.45
N GLY A 290 -1.84 -13.31 -8.68
CA GLY A 290 -1.27 -14.25 -7.72
C GLY A 290 -2.13 -15.49 -7.45
N ALA A 291 -3.16 -15.74 -8.26
CA ALA A 291 -4.17 -16.75 -7.97
C ALA A 291 -3.73 -18.20 -8.26
N ILE A 292 -2.60 -18.39 -8.92
CA ILE A 292 -2.10 -19.73 -9.31
C ILE A 292 -0.83 -20.13 -8.54
N SER A 293 -0.59 -21.43 -8.49
CA SER A 293 0.62 -21.96 -7.83
C SER A 293 1.90 -21.53 -8.55
N PRO A 294 3.05 -21.44 -7.85
CA PRO A 294 4.33 -21.13 -8.47
C PRO A 294 4.72 -22.05 -9.63
N GLN A 295 4.34 -23.33 -9.54
CA GLN A 295 4.57 -24.33 -10.61
C GLN A 295 3.80 -23.95 -11.87
N ASN A 296 2.50 -23.67 -11.72
CA ASN A 296 1.63 -23.32 -12.83
C ASN A 296 2.02 -21.95 -13.42
N ALA A 297 2.42 -20.99 -12.59
CA ALA A 297 2.95 -19.70 -13.06
C ALA A 297 4.15 -19.87 -13.99
N LYS A 298 5.12 -20.73 -13.63
CA LYS A 298 6.30 -21.02 -14.46
C LYS A 298 5.92 -21.67 -15.80
N LEU A 299 4.97 -22.63 -15.79
CA LEU A 299 4.49 -23.28 -17.01
C LEU A 299 3.76 -22.28 -17.91
N LEU A 300 2.87 -21.47 -17.34
CA LEU A 300 2.10 -20.49 -18.10
C LEU A 300 3.02 -19.40 -18.70
N ILE A 301 3.97 -18.89 -17.93
CA ILE A 301 4.96 -17.92 -18.41
C ILE A 301 5.69 -18.48 -19.64
N LYS A 302 6.15 -19.74 -19.59
CA LYS A 302 6.83 -20.36 -20.71
C LYS A 302 5.96 -20.46 -21.96
N VAL A 303 4.66 -20.74 -21.82
CA VAL A 303 3.69 -20.80 -22.94
C VAL A 303 3.47 -19.39 -23.52
N LEU A 304 3.54 -18.34 -22.70
CA LEU A 304 3.32 -16.96 -23.09
C LEU A 304 4.55 -16.28 -23.72
N GLU A 305 5.77 -16.77 -23.44
CA GLU A 305 7.03 -16.17 -23.95
C GLU A 305 7.03 -15.89 -25.47
N PRO A 306 6.51 -16.77 -26.36
CA PRO A 306 6.52 -16.51 -27.80
C PRO A 306 5.72 -15.27 -28.22
N TYR A 307 4.75 -14.84 -27.41
CA TYR A 307 3.86 -13.70 -27.68
C TYR A 307 4.36 -12.39 -27.07
N GLN A 308 5.48 -12.41 -26.36
CA GLN A 308 6.16 -11.25 -25.78
C GLN A 308 5.22 -10.27 -25.06
N PRO A 309 4.59 -10.67 -23.95
CA PRO A 309 3.81 -9.74 -23.14
C PRO A 309 4.70 -8.60 -22.62
N LEU A 310 4.11 -7.40 -22.46
CA LEU A 310 4.78 -6.23 -21.89
C LEU A 310 5.31 -6.52 -20.47
N PHE A 311 4.52 -7.23 -19.69
CA PHE A 311 4.86 -7.72 -18.36
C PHE A 311 3.94 -8.88 -17.96
N ILE A 312 4.40 -9.65 -16.98
CA ILE A 312 3.57 -10.59 -16.20
C ILE A 312 3.38 -9.96 -14.82
N GLU A 313 2.13 -9.58 -14.52
CA GLU A 313 1.75 -8.99 -13.24
C GLU A 313 1.36 -10.08 -12.25
N GLU A 314 1.82 -9.93 -11.00
CA GLU A 314 1.55 -10.82 -9.88
C GLU A 314 1.53 -12.32 -10.24
N PRO A 315 2.67 -12.88 -10.72
CA PRO A 315 2.71 -14.29 -11.12
C PRO A 315 2.39 -15.24 -9.96
N VAL A 316 2.57 -14.81 -8.72
CA VAL A 316 2.23 -15.52 -7.48
C VAL A 316 1.83 -14.51 -6.40
N GLN A 317 1.26 -15.02 -5.29
CA GLN A 317 0.94 -14.22 -4.11
C GLN A 317 2.15 -13.39 -3.64
N CYS A 318 1.90 -12.14 -3.26
CA CYS A 318 2.95 -11.18 -2.90
C CYS A 318 3.62 -11.45 -1.54
N GLN A 319 3.08 -12.36 -0.70
CA GLN A 319 3.58 -12.63 0.65
C GLN A 319 4.93 -13.35 0.68
N ASN A 320 5.31 -14.05 -0.40
CA ASN A 320 6.61 -14.72 -0.48
C ASN A 320 7.44 -14.16 -1.63
N VAL A 321 8.26 -13.16 -1.30
CA VAL A 321 9.11 -12.46 -2.26
C VAL A 321 10.20 -13.36 -2.85
N ASP A 322 10.68 -14.36 -2.11
CA ASP A 322 11.70 -15.30 -2.61
C ASP A 322 11.17 -16.16 -3.75
N ILE A 323 9.94 -16.61 -3.67
CA ILE A 323 9.28 -17.36 -4.75
C ILE A 323 9.10 -16.47 -5.99
N MET A 324 8.67 -15.23 -5.82
CA MET A 324 8.53 -14.27 -6.93
C MET A 324 9.90 -14.00 -7.58
N ALA A 325 10.95 -13.81 -6.78
CA ALA A 325 12.33 -13.62 -7.27
C ALA A 325 12.85 -14.85 -8.03
N ASP A 326 12.47 -16.07 -7.59
CA ASP A 326 12.82 -17.30 -8.31
C ASP A 326 12.14 -17.38 -9.69
N ILE A 327 10.87 -16.97 -9.77
CA ILE A 327 10.14 -16.85 -11.04
C ILE A 327 10.81 -15.80 -11.94
N ALA A 328 11.11 -14.61 -11.40
CA ALA A 328 11.73 -13.54 -12.17
C ALA A 328 13.08 -13.95 -12.76
N ARG A 329 13.90 -14.71 -12.03
CA ARG A 329 15.16 -15.26 -12.55
C ARG A 329 14.97 -16.33 -13.62
N GLY A 330 13.82 -16.99 -13.65
CA GLY A 330 13.50 -18.11 -14.55
C GLY A 330 12.96 -17.72 -15.91
N THR A 331 12.72 -16.43 -16.17
CA THR A 331 12.16 -15.93 -17.45
C THR A 331 12.86 -14.67 -17.94
N HIS A 332 12.73 -14.41 -19.24
CA HIS A 332 13.16 -13.15 -19.86
C HIS A 332 12.04 -12.09 -19.90
N LEU A 333 10.81 -12.48 -19.56
CA LEU A 333 9.69 -11.55 -19.53
C LEU A 333 9.76 -10.67 -18.28
N PRO A 334 9.45 -9.37 -18.39
CA PRO A 334 9.41 -8.49 -17.23
C PRO A 334 8.35 -8.94 -16.23
N ILE A 335 8.72 -9.10 -14.96
CA ILE A 335 7.79 -9.35 -13.86
C ILE A 335 7.39 -8.01 -13.26
N ALA A 336 6.09 -7.85 -13.01
CA ALA A 336 5.47 -6.69 -12.40
C ALA A 336 4.74 -7.09 -11.11
N THR A 337 4.80 -6.23 -10.08
CA THR A 337 4.05 -6.41 -8.82
C THR A 337 3.97 -5.10 -8.05
N GLY A 338 2.99 -4.98 -7.16
CA GLY A 338 2.96 -3.81 -6.28
C GLY A 338 1.60 -3.41 -5.75
N GLU A 339 0.50 -3.81 -6.36
CA GLU A 339 -0.85 -3.40 -5.96
C GLU A 339 -1.20 -3.76 -4.51
N ARG A 340 -0.69 -4.88 -4.01
CA ARG A 340 -0.89 -5.40 -2.65
C ARG A 340 0.34 -5.21 -1.74
N ILE A 341 1.25 -4.28 -2.12
CA ILE A 341 2.46 -3.95 -1.36
C ILE A 341 2.35 -2.52 -0.84
N PHE A 342 2.57 -2.35 0.46
CA PHE A 342 2.33 -1.09 1.16
C PHE A 342 3.65 -0.45 1.58
N THR A 343 3.76 0.85 1.35
CA THR A 343 4.87 1.73 1.72
C THR A 343 6.23 1.32 1.12
N LYS A 344 7.18 2.23 1.12
CA LYS A 344 8.57 1.98 0.67
C LYS A 344 9.25 0.78 1.36
N TRP A 345 8.84 0.44 2.58
CA TRP A 345 9.44 -0.69 3.30
C TRP A 345 9.09 -2.04 2.67
N GLY A 346 7.84 -2.21 2.17
CA GLY A 346 7.46 -3.42 1.42
C GLY A 346 8.16 -3.50 0.06
N PHE A 347 8.21 -2.40 -0.67
CA PHE A 347 8.86 -2.35 -1.98
C PHE A 347 10.40 -2.53 -1.92
N ARG A 348 11.03 -2.20 -0.78
CA ARG A 348 12.46 -2.43 -0.59
C ARG A 348 12.84 -3.89 -0.81
N GLU A 349 12.11 -4.82 -0.21
CA GLU A 349 12.40 -6.25 -0.30
C GLU A 349 12.27 -6.78 -1.73
N ILE A 350 11.27 -6.31 -2.48
CA ILE A 350 11.08 -6.63 -3.90
C ILE A 350 12.34 -6.25 -4.71
N LEU A 351 12.85 -5.04 -4.49
CA LEU A 351 14.02 -4.51 -5.19
C LEU A 351 15.31 -5.24 -4.78
N GLU A 352 15.56 -5.42 -3.48
CA GLU A 352 16.75 -6.09 -2.95
C GLU A 352 16.87 -7.53 -3.47
N LYS A 353 15.75 -8.24 -3.64
CA LYS A 353 15.72 -9.62 -4.13
C LYS A 353 15.63 -9.73 -5.66
N GLY A 354 15.43 -8.62 -6.37
CA GLY A 354 15.21 -8.61 -7.82
C GLY A 354 13.96 -9.39 -8.22
N ALA A 355 12.90 -9.29 -7.41
CA ALA A 355 11.67 -10.05 -7.60
C ALA A 355 10.77 -9.48 -8.72
N ALA A 356 10.95 -8.21 -9.08
CA ALA A 356 10.25 -7.55 -10.18
C ALA A 356 11.14 -6.46 -10.79
N SER A 357 10.98 -6.23 -12.10
CA SER A 357 11.59 -5.12 -12.84
C SER A 357 10.62 -3.97 -13.10
N ILE A 358 9.34 -4.17 -12.80
CA ILE A 358 8.29 -3.16 -12.90
C ILE A 358 7.53 -3.14 -11.56
N LEU A 359 7.52 -1.99 -10.91
CA LEU A 359 6.76 -1.79 -9.67
C LEU A 359 5.43 -1.10 -9.98
N GLN A 360 4.37 -1.60 -9.37
CA GLN A 360 3.00 -1.14 -9.56
C GLN A 360 2.36 -0.63 -8.24
N PRO A 361 3.00 0.39 -7.58
CA PRO A 361 2.40 0.96 -6.38
C PRO A 361 1.05 1.59 -6.74
N ASP A 362 0.02 1.27 -5.97
CA ASP A 362 -1.27 1.94 -6.06
C ASP A 362 -1.28 3.20 -5.19
N LEU A 363 -1.66 4.35 -5.76
CA LEU A 363 -1.65 5.64 -5.05
C LEU A 363 -2.63 5.68 -3.88
N CYS A 364 -3.64 4.82 -3.91
CA CYS A 364 -4.63 4.67 -2.83
C CYS A 364 -4.20 3.66 -1.76
N HIS A 365 -3.16 2.83 -2.02
CA HIS A 365 -2.75 1.76 -1.11
C HIS A 365 -1.32 1.92 -0.60
N ALA A 366 -0.40 2.39 -1.44
CA ALA A 366 1.02 2.40 -1.14
C ALA A 366 1.45 3.49 -0.13
N GLY A 367 0.57 4.41 0.23
CA GLY A 367 0.87 5.51 1.14
C GLY A 367 0.71 6.91 0.51
N GLY A 368 0.10 7.01 -0.67
CA GLY A 368 -0.19 8.26 -1.36
C GLY A 368 0.90 8.72 -2.33
N ILE A 369 0.87 9.98 -2.69
CA ILE A 369 1.68 10.61 -3.74
C ILE A 369 3.16 10.62 -3.38
N LEU A 370 3.52 11.13 -2.20
CA LEU A 370 4.93 11.23 -1.80
C LEU A 370 5.56 9.87 -1.58
N GLU A 371 4.85 8.94 -0.95
CA GLU A 371 5.38 7.59 -0.71
C GLU A 371 5.63 6.88 -2.05
N THR A 372 4.72 6.99 -3.01
CA THR A 372 4.90 6.47 -4.38
C THR A 372 6.08 7.15 -5.09
N ARG A 373 6.27 8.46 -4.91
CA ARG A 373 7.44 9.18 -5.45
C ARG A 373 8.76 8.66 -4.86
N LEU A 374 8.77 8.32 -3.56
CA LEU A 374 9.95 7.74 -2.90
C LEU A 374 10.21 6.31 -3.39
N ILE A 375 9.15 5.49 -3.57
CA ILE A 375 9.23 4.15 -4.15
C ILE A 375 9.82 4.24 -5.58
N ALA A 376 9.38 5.20 -6.39
CA ALA A 376 9.92 5.43 -7.73
C ALA A 376 11.42 5.77 -7.71
N GLY A 377 11.86 6.62 -6.77
CA GLY A 377 13.28 6.94 -6.61
C GLY A 377 14.13 5.75 -6.15
N MET A 378 13.58 4.88 -5.29
CA MET A 378 14.22 3.61 -4.93
C MET A 378 14.32 2.69 -6.16
N ALA A 379 13.23 2.53 -6.91
CA ALA A 379 13.18 1.70 -8.11
C ALA A 379 14.19 2.14 -9.18
N GLU A 380 14.37 3.45 -9.38
CA GLU A 380 15.33 4.02 -10.31
C GLU A 380 16.77 3.54 -10.03
N ALA A 381 17.15 3.47 -8.74
CA ALA A 381 18.48 2.99 -8.33
C ALA A 381 18.72 1.49 -8.64
N TYR A 382 17.66 0.72 -8.83
CA TYR A 382 17.69 -0.69 -9.24
C TYR A 382 17.34 -0.91 -10.70
N TYR A 383 17.27 0.16 -11.51
CA TYR A 383 16.84 0.13 -12.92
C TYR A 383 15.45 -0.47 -13.14
N ALA A 384 14.59 -0.41 -12.13
CA ALA A 384 13.19 -0.82 -12.22
C ALA A 384 12.30 0.35 -12.66
N SER A 385 11.28 0.04 -13.45
CA SER A 385 10.28 0.99 -13.92
C SER A 385 9.08 1.07 -12.97
N ILE A 386 8.31 2.16 -13.08
CA ILE A 386 7.05 2.37 -12.37
C ILE A 386 5.89 2.30 -13.36
N ALA A 387 4.90 1.47 -13.06
CA ALA A 387 3.62 1.39 -13.76
C ALA A 387 2.48 1.35 -12.73
N PRO A 388 2.05 2.48 -12.15
CA PRO A 388 1.13 2.49 -11.03
C PRO A 388 -0.17 1.75 -11.32
N HIS A 389 -0.57 0.87 -10.40
CA HIS A 389 -1.85 0.19 -10.39
C HIS A 389 -2.97 1.20 -10.15
N ASN A 390 -4.08 1.10 -10.90
CA ASN A 390 -5.25 1.94 -10.69
C ASN A 390 -6.53 1.37 -11.32
N PRO A 391 -7.19 0.38 -10.76
CA PRO A 391 -8.54 -0.06 -11.11
C PRO A 391 -9.61 0.77 -10.37
N LEU A 392 -9.22 1.94 -9.89
CA LEU A 392 -9.96 2.82 -9.00
C LEU A 392 -10.54 4.04 -9.75
N GLY A 393 -10.93 5.06 -9.01
CA GLY A 393 -11.61 6.22 -9.55
C GLY A 393 -10.69 7.28 -10.17
N PRO A 394 -11.30 8.34 -10.69
CA PRO A 394 -10.58 9.41 -11.39
C PRO A 394 -9.72 10.28 -10.46
N ILE A 395 -9.95 10.28 -9.15
CA ILE A 395 -9.08 10.99 -8.19
C ILE A 395 -7.75 10.24 -8.09
N SER A 396 -7.79 8.92 -7.98
CA SER A 396 -6.60 8.07 -8.01
C SER A 396 -5.83 8.24 -9.32
N LEU A 397 -6.51 8.26 -10.47
CA LEU A 397 -5.88 8.53 -11.75
C LEU A 397 -5.19 9.89 -11.76
N ALA A 398 -5.86 10.95 -11.28
CA ALA A 398 -5.27 12.28 -11.21
C ALA A 398 -3.99 12.31 -10.35
N ALA A 399 -4.01 11.65 -9.17
CA ALA A 399 -2.84 11.51 -8.32
C ALA A 399 -1.70 10.74 -9.03
N GLY A 400 -2.03 9.65 -9.75
CA GLY A 400 -1.09 8.89 -10.56
C GLY A 400 -0.43 9.73 -11.65
N LEU A 401 -1.21 10.56 -12.36
CA LEU A 401 -0.69 11.47 -13.39
C LEU A 401 0.28 12.51 -12.84
N GLN A 402 0.05 13.02 -11.60
CA GLN A 402 0.98 13.95 -10.94
C GLN A 402 2.32 13.28 -10.61
N VAL A 403 2.30 12.04 -10.12
CA VAL A 403 3.53 11.27 -9.86
C VAL A 403 4.22 10.92 -11.18
N ALA A 404 3.49 10.38 -12.15
CA ALA A 404 4.01 10.00 -13.46
C ALA A 404 4.70 11.16 -14.18
N ALA A 405 4.18 12.37 -14.04
CA ALA A 405 4.81 13.56 -14.59
C ALA A 405 6.19 13.84 -13.98
N SER A 406 6.40 13.53 -12.69
CA SER A 406 7.58 13.94 -11.91
C SER A 406 8.67 12.87 -11.77
N VAL A 407 8.47 11.63 -12.27
CA VAL A 407 9.43 10.52 -12.14
C VAL A 407 10.04 10.15 -13.50
N PRO A 408 11.38 9.91 -13.60
CA PRO A 408 12.01 9.60 -14.88
C PRO A 408 11.74 8.16 -15.35
N ASN A 409 11.66 7.20 -14.44
CA ASN A 409 11.56 5.75 -14.69
C ASN A 409 10.10 5.25 -14.84
N PHE A 410 9.21 6.08 -15.35
CA PHE A 410 7.80 5.75 -15.57
C PHE A 410 7.61 4.96 -16.88
N LEU A 411 6.82 3.88 -16.83
CA LEU A 411 6.48 3.02 -17.98
C LEU A 411 5.09 3.38 -18.56
N CYS A 412 4.03 3.16 -17.79
CA CYS A 412 2.65 3.43 -18.17
C CYS A 412 1.75 3.52 -16.93
N GLN A 413 0.57 4.12 -17.08
CA GLN A 413 -0.42 4.28 -16.01
C GLN A 413 -1.65 3.42 -16.30
N GLU A 414 -2.06 2.64 -15.31
CA GLU A 414 -3.34 1.96 -15.33
C GLU A 414 -4.51 2.93 -15.22
N GLN A 415 -5.62 2.60 -15.87
CA GLN A 415 -6.88 3.30 -15.69
C GLN A 415 -8.06 2.40 -16.09
N VAL A 416 -9.17 2.57 -15.40
CA VAL A 416 -10.48 1.94 -15.70
C VAL A 416 -11.57 2.99 -15.92
N SER A 417 -11.29 4.25 -15.55
CA SER A 417 -12.19 5.38 -15.76
C SER A 417 -11.37 6.64 -16.08
N LEU A 418 -11.77 7.32 -17.14
CA LEU A 418 -11.21 8.62 -17.49
C LEU A 418 -11.98 9.78 -16.82
N GLY A 419 -12.95 9.45 -15.95
CA GLY A 419 -13.69 10.43 -15.16
C GLY A 419 -15.03 10.85 -15.76
N GLU A 420 -15.49 10.20 -16.84
CA GLU A 420 -16.81 10.48 -17.41
C GLU A 420 -17.92 10.23 -16.37
N GLY A 421 -18.76 11.25 -16.16
CA GLY A 421 -19.82 11.22 -15.16
C GLY A 421 -19.36 11.37 -13.70
N TYR A 422 -18.10 11.78 -13.49
CA TYR A 422 -17.52 12.07 -12.16
C TYR A 422 -16.78 13.41 -12.11
N LEU A 423 -16.10 13.77 -13.20
CA LEU A 423 -15.34 15.01 -13.30
C LEU A 423 -16.03 16.01 -14.22
N LYS A 424 -15.95 17.31 -13.91
CA LYS A 424 -16.40 18.37 -14.82
C LYS A 424 -15.68 18.32 -16.17
N GLN A 425 -14.41 17.93 -16.15
CA GLN A 425 -13.58 17.76 -17.34
C GLN A 425 -12.90 16.38 -17.27
N PRO A 426 -13.50 15.35 -17.88
CA PRO A 426 -12.89 14.03 -17.98
C PRO A 426 -11.59 14.04 -18.77
N PHE A 427 -10.69 13.14 -18.43
CA PHE A 427 -9.46 12.91 -19.19
C PHE A 427 -9.77 12.39 -20.60
N LYS A 428 -8.84 12.63 -21.53
CA LYS A 428 -8.96 12.15 -22.93
C LYS A 428 -7.68 11.44 -23.33
N VAL A 429 -7.85 10.30 -24.00
CA VAL A 429 -6.74 9.55 -24.56
C VAL A 429 -6.50 10.04 -26.00
N GLU A 430 -5.26 10.46 -26.27
CA GLU A 430 -4.80 10.82 -27.61
C GLU A 430 -3.54 10.02 -27.94
N LYS A 431 -3.62 9.13 -28.92
CA LYS A 431 -2.51 8.26 -29.35
C LYS A 431 -1.84 7.49 -28.20
N GLY A 432 -2.65 6.95 -27.27
CA GLY A 432 -2.21 6.19 -26.10
C GLY A 432 -1.80 7.03 -24.89
N TYR A 433 -1.95 8.34 -24.95
CA TYR A 433 -1.50 9.25 -23.87
C TYR A 433 -2.64 10.10 -23.34
N VAL A 434 -2.57 10.42 -22.06
CA VAL A 434 -3.37 11.46 -21.37
C VAL A 434 -2.47 12.65 -21.09
N LYS A 435 -2.92 13.88 -21.34
CA LYS A 435 -2.21 15.10 -20.97
C LYS A 435 -2.16 15.23 -19.44
N VAL A 436 -1.01 15.62 -18.92
CA VAL A 436 -0.88 15.94 -17.50
C VAL A 436 -1.72 17.16 -17.16
N PRO A 437 -2.59 17.11 -16.12
CA PRO A 437 -3.37 18.25 -15.68
C PRO A 437 -2.46 19.40 -15.19
N THR A 438 -2.68 20.61 -15.67
CA THR A 438 -1.87 21.79 -15.32
C THR A 438 -2.56 22.74 -14.32
N ALA A 439 -3.82 22.51 -13.99
CA ALA A 439 -4.52 23.29 -12.98
C ALA A 439 -3.98 22.99 -11.57
N PRO A 440 -4.11 23.92 -10.60
CA PRO A 440 -3.60 23.75 -9.25
C PRO A 440 -4.12 22.49 -8.55
N GLY A 441 -3.29 21.92 -7.67
CA GLY A 441 -3.58 20.69 -6.94
C GLY A 441 -3.47 19.46 -7.84
N LEU A 442 -4.42 18.54 -7.74
CA LEU A 442 -4.53 17.37 -8.63
C LEU A 442 -4.97 17.76 -10.04
N GLY A 443 -5.42 19.00 -10.23
CA GLY A 443 -5.84 19.54 -11.53
C GLY A 443 -7.21 19.05 -11.98
N ILE A 444 -8.06 18.58 -11.09
CA ILE A 444 -9.41 18.07 -11.35
C ILE A 444 -10.47 18.74 -10.46
N GLU A 445 -11.72 18.71 -10.93
CA GLU A 445 -12.91 19.08 -10.15
C GLU A 445 -13.99 18.01 -10.30
N LEU A 446 -14.61 17.64 -9.17
CA LEU A 446 -15.77 16.74 -9.20
C LEU A 446 -16.99 17.45 -9.80
N ASP A 447 -17.75 16.75 -10.61
CA ASP A 447 -19.08 17.17 -11.03
C ASP A 447 -20.10 16.72 -9.98
N GLU A 448 -20.40 17.61 -9.03
CA GLU A 448 -21.28 17.35 -7.89
C GLU A 448 -22.68 16.89 -8.32
N ALA A 449 -23.19 17.42 -9.43
CA ALA A 449 -24.49 17.04 -9.96
C ALA A 449 -24.46 15.64 -10.58
N ALA A 450 -23.39 15.32 -11.33
CA ALA A 450 -23.25 14.03 -11.99
C ALA A 450 -22.96 12.85 -11.06
N ILE A 451 -22.47 13.11 -9.84
CA ILE A 451 -22.20 12.04 -8.85
C ILE A 451 -23.31 11.83 -7.85
N GLN A 452 -24.30 12.71 -7.76
CA GLN A 452 -25.31 12.72 -6.70
C GLN A 452 -26.10 11.42 -6.59
N ASP A 453 -26.50 10.83 -7.71
CA ASP A 453 -27.22 9.56 -7.79
C ASP A 453 -26.33 8.32 -7.63
N LYS A 454 -25.02 8.49 -7.64
CA LYS A 454 -24.02 7.43 -7.46
C LYS A 454 -23.56 7.27 -6.00
N ILE A 455 -23.91 8.25 -5.14
CA ILE A 455 -23.52 8.25 -3.73
C ILE A 455 -24.36 7.22 -2.95
N GLY A 456 -23.74 6.58 -1.94
CA GLY A 456 -24.38 5.59 -1.08
C GLY A 456 -24.29 4.15 -1.61
N HIS A 457 -23.56 3.92 -2.69
CA HIS A 457 -23.39 2.58 -3.25
C HIS A 457 -22.48 1.72 -2.37
N ASP A 458 -23.02 0.61 -1.87
CA ASP A 458 -22.32 -0.36 -1.03
C ASP A 458 -21.88 -1.56 -1.86
N TRP A 459 -20.57 -1.65 -2.12
CA TRP A 459 -19.96 -2.76 -2.86
C TRP A 459 -19.32 -3.77 -1.90
N ARG A 460 -19.49 -5.05 -2.19
CA ARG A 460 -18.73 -6.16 -1.60
C ARG A 460 -18.09 -7.00 -2.70
N ASN A 461 -16.89 -7.46 -2.47
CA ASN A 461 -16.29 -8.44 -3.35
C ASN A 461 -17.13 -9.72 -3.33
N PRO A 462 -17.40 -10.33 -4.50
CA PRO A 462 -18.07 -11.62 -4.54
C PRO A 462 -17.21 -12.69 -3.87
N GLU A 463 -17.86 -13.68 -3.28
CA GLU A 463 -17.22 -14.91 -2.85
C GLU A 463 -16.84 -15.73 -4.08
N THR A 464 -15.64 -16.31 -4.09
CA THR A 464 -15.12 -17.06 -5.25
C THR A 464 -14.79 -18.50 -4.84
N TYR A 465 -15.32 -19.43 -5.60
CA TYR A 465 -15.17 -20.88 -5.38
C TYR A 465 -14.77 -21.57 -6.66
N ASP A 466 -13.99 -22.64 -6.56
CA ASP A 466 -13.70 -23.52 -7.68
C ASP A 466 -15.00 -24.26 -8.08
N GLU A 467 -15.37 -24.20 -9.35
CA GLU A 467 -16.61 -24.84 -9.85
C GLU A 467 -16.55 -26.37 -9.83
N ARG A 468 -15.34 -26.95 -9.79
CA ARG A 468 -15.14 -28.40 -9.84
C ARG A 468 -15.41 -29.08 -8.51
N ASP A 469 -15.09 -28.45 -7.40
CA ASP A 469 -15.15 -29.07 -6.07
C ASP A 469 -15.67 -28.15 -4.95
N GLY A 470 -15.96 -26.88 -5.24
CA GLY A 470 -16.47 -25.91 -4.28
C GLY A 470 -15.43 -25.39 -3.29
N SER A 471 -14.14 -25.64 -3.53
CA SER A 471 -13.08 -25.08 -2.69
C SER A 471 -12.97 -23.56 -2.85
N VAL A 472 -12.54 -22.88 -1.78
CA VAL A 472 -12.28 -21.43 -1.82
C VAL A 472 -11.06 -21.16 -2.70
N VAL A 473 -11.19 -20.22 -3.63
CA VAL A 473 -10.11 -19.77 -4.49
C VAL A 473 -9.82 -18.27 -4.26
N ASP A 474 -8.62 -17.85 -4.64
CA ASP A 474 -8.22 -16.45 -4.58
C ASP A 474 -9.03 -15.59 -5.58
N TRP A 475 -9.21 -14.32 -5.19
CA TRP A 475 -9.96 -13.34 -5.97
C TRP A 475 -9.19 -12.86 -7.19
#